data_9fab173dbbb3d7e603a42f3f184aeaf9
#
_entry.id   9fab173dbbb3d7e603a42f3f184aeaf9
#
_cell.length_a   1.000
_cell.length_b   1.000
_cell.length_c   1.000
_cell.angle_alpha   90.00
_cell.angle_beta   90.00
_cell.angle_gamma   90.00
#
_symmetry.space_group_name_H-M   'P 1'
#
loop_
_entity.id
_entity.type
_entity.pdbx_description
1 polymer ?
#
loop_
_entity_poly.entity_id
_entity_poly.type
_entity_poly.pdbx_seq_one_letter_code
_entity_poly.pdbx_strand_id
1 'polypeptide(L)'
;MPYKEETQELVRNLQNKYGVTTMAANCEQLRKEDVTRILSNILYEFPVSEIQFFVPKWVEMLPNDHELKLKLLEQIREQMKKLLHIKNITRESVQLTAPFVQDVLLEEVSLSSGKVRIRIQIRDEYYYRMLSEMSGIQMETEYDLIHTMKELAAMKEQYVKVQAALESVRESGYGVVVPELGEIQIEEPSVIRQGSKYGVRIKSKSPSIHMIKANIETEIAPIVGTEQQAKDLIQYIGESGQRGESIWETNIFGKSIEQLVQDGIRSKLTSIGEESQSKLQDTMQKIVNDSKGGMVCIII
;
A
#
# COMPACT_ATOMS: atom_id res chain seq x y z
N MET A 1 52.41 -30.46 -33.32
CA MET A 1 51.16 -30.10 -34.01
C MET A 1 50.07 -29.93 -32.95
N PRO A 2 49.27 -28.88 -33.00
CA PRO A 2 48.32 -28.56 -31.88
C PRO A 2 47.22 -29.60 -31.64
N TYR A 3 46.99 -30.51 -32.58
CA TYR A 3 45.97 -31.54 -32.48
C TYR A 3 46.48 -32.94 -32.08
N LYS A 4 47.79 -33.08 -31.77
CA LYS A 4 48.32 -34.37 -31.26
C LYS A 4 47.85 -34.61 -29.83
N GLU A 5 47.53 -35.84 -29.51
CA GLU A 5 47.03 -36.29 -28.19
C GLU A 5 47.96 -35.85 -27.05
N GLU A 6 49.25 -36.07 -27.21
CA GLU A 6 50.29 -35.62 -26.27
C GLU A 6 50.26 -34.09 -26.00
N THR A 7 49.97 -33.28 -27.04
CA THR A 7 49.90 -31.85 -26.90
C THR A 7 48.64 -31.42 -26.16
N GLN A 8 47.54 -32.12 -26.39
CA GLN A 8 46.28 -31.85 -25.68
C GLN A 8 46.38 -32.28 -24.21
N GLU A 9 47.08 -33.36 -23.91
CA GLU A 9 47.35 -33.80 -22.55
C GLU A 9 48.23 -32.79 -21.80
N LEU A 10 49.27 -32.28 -22.46
CA LEU A 10 50.12 -31.24 -21.89
C LEU A 10 49.34 -29.96 -21.62
N VAL A 11 48.43 -29.53 -22.51
CA VAL A 11 47.55 -28.39 -22.33
C VAL A 11 46.68 -28.59 -21.07
N ARG A 12 46.06 -29.75 -20.90
CA ARG A 12 45.23 -30.07 -19.73
C ARG A 12 46.07 -30.03 -18.43
N ASN A 13 47.25 -30.61 -18.46
CA ASN A 13 48.17 -30.65 -17.30
C ASN A 13 48.60 -29.24 -16.89
N LEU A 14 48.93 -28.36 -17.85
CA LEU A 14 49.31 -27.00 -17.58
C LEU A 14 48.09 -26.18 -17.06
N GLN A 15 46.92 -26.37 -17.64
CA GLN A 15 45.69 -25.72 -17.21
C GLN A 15 45.32 -26.10 -15.76
N ASN A 16 45.42 -27.39 -15.43
CA ASN A 16 45.16 -27.89 -14.07
C ASN A 16 46.22 -27.39 -13.06
N LYS A 17 47.49 -27.33 -13.47
CA LYS A 17 48.59 -26.93 -12.59
C LYS A 17 48.60 -25.45 -12.26
N TYR A 18 48.27 -24.61 -13.23
CA TYR A 18 48.40 -23.14 -13.08
C TYR A 18 47.03 -22.42 -12.98
N GLY A 19 45.94 -23.11 -13.20
CA GLY A 19 44.57 -22.53 -13.10
C GLY A 19 44.26 -21.48 -14.16
N VAL A 20 45.06 -21.43 -15.26
CA VAL A 20 44.90 -20.45 -16.35
C VAL A 20 44.50 -21.15 -17.65
N THR A 21 43.78 -20.45 -18.51
CA THR A 21 43.40 -20.98 -19.82
C THR A 21 44.67 -21.19 -20.66
N THR A 22 44.91 -22.42 -21.11
CA THR A 22 46.05 -22.80 -21.91
C THR A 22 45.59 -23.32 -23.27
N MET A 23 46.23 -22.87 -24.34
CA MET A 23 45.91 -23.35 -25.69
C MET A 23 47.18 -23.71 -26.47
N ALA A 24 47.06 -24.73 -27.34
CA ALA A 24 48.10 -25.07 -28.28
C ALA A 24 47.90 -24.30 -29.58
N ALA A 25 48.95 -23.60 -30.04
CA ALA A 25 48.96 -22.88 -31.30
C ALA A 25 50.20 -23.21 -32.12
N ASN A 26 50.05 -23.26 -33.42
CA ASN A 26 51.21 -23.40 -34.30
C ASN A 26 51.72 -22.00 -34.69
N CYS A 27 52.82 -21.55 -34.09
CA CYS A 27 53.37 -20.25 -34.26
C CYS A 27 53.97 -20.00 -35.65
N GLU A 28 54.30 -21.07 -36.40
CA GLU A 28 54.80 -20.96 -37.78
C GLU A 28 53.69 -20.69 -38.78
N GLN A 29 52.45 -21.08 -38.47
CA GLN A 29 51.27 -20.96 -39.33
C GLN A 29 50.08 -20.36 -38.54
N LEU A 30 50.27 -19.25 -37.89
CA LEU A 30 49.23 -18.52 -37.21
C LEU A 30 48.22 -17.94 -38.19
N ARG A 31 46.96 -18.38 -38.11
CA ARG A 31 45.84 -17.84 -38.85
C ARG A 31 45.19 -16.69 -38.06
N LYS A 32 44.39 -15.89 -38.76
CA LYS A 32 43.63 -14.80 -38.13
C LYS A 32 42.73 -15.30 -37.02
N GLU A 33 42.10 -16.47 -37.21
CA GLU A 33 41.25 -17.16 -36.26
C GLU A 33 42.02 -17.56 -34.96
N ASP A 34 43.27 -18.03 -35.12
CA ASP A 34 44.10 -18.41 -33.97
C ASP A 34 44.49 -17.17 -33.14
N VAL A 35 44.85 -16.06 -33.80
CA VAL A 35 45.12 -14.78 -33.14
C VAL A 35 43.88 -14.25 -32.41
N THR A 36 42.73 -14.28 -33.07
CA THR A 36 41.48 -13.86 -32.43
C THR A 36 41.16 -14.72 -31.20
N ARG A 37 41.36 -16.03 -31.28
CA ARG A 37 41.16 -16.95 -30.14
C ARG A 37 42.12 -16.69 -28.99
N ILE A 38 43.40 -16.39 -29.30
CA ILE A 38 44.40 -16.03 -28.26
C ILE A 38 43.95 -14.75 -27.55
N LEU A 39 43.60 -13.71 -28.29
CA LEU A 39 43.13 -12.44 -27.75
C LEU A 39 41.86 -12.61 -26.90
N SER A 40 40.88 -13.38 -27.39
CA SER A 40 39.67 -13.67 -26.65
C SER A 40 39.97 -14.39 -25.33
N ASN A 41 40.85 -15.42 -25.35
CA ASN A 41 41.22 -16.15 -24.16
C ASN A 41 41.91 -15.25 -23.12
N ILE A 42 42.75 -14.31 -23.56
CA ILE A 42 43.37 -13.33 -22.68
C ILE A 42 42.29 -12.44 -22.00
N LEU A 43 41.29 -11.99 -22.76
CA LEU A 43 40.21 -11.16 -22.24
C LEU A 43 39.34 -11.92 -21.20
N TYR A 44 39.13 -13.22 -21.40
CA TYR A 44 38.42 -14.07 -20.45
C TYR A 44 39.15 -14.28 -19.11
N GLU A 45 40.47 -14.16 -19.09
CA GLU A 45 41.27 -14.24 -17.85
C GLU A 45 41.27 -12.93 -17.05
N PHE A 46 40.76 -11.83 -17.59
CA PHE A 46 40.70 -10.57 -16.87
C PHE A 46 39.75 -10.67 -15.66
N PRO A 47 40.07 -9.97 -14.56
CA PRO A 47 39.20 -9.88 -13.41
C PRO A 47 37.94 -9.11 -13.78
N VAL A 48 36.82 -9.45 -13.14
CA VAL A 48 35.59 -8.68 -13.24
C VAL A 48 35.78 -7.38 -12.46
N SER A 49 35.53 -6.26 -13.13
CA SER A 49 35.65 -4.92 -12.53
C SER A 49 34.37 -4.50 -11.80
N GLU A 50 33.22 -4.88 -12.35
CA GLU A 50 31.91 -4.45 -11.84
C GLU A 50 30.84 -5.50 -12.18
N ILE A 51 30.02 -5.86 -11.19
CA ILE A 51 28.82 -6.69 -11.40
C ILE A 51 27.61 -5.86 -10.98
N GLN A 52 26.70 -5.63 -11.92
CA GLN A 52 25.44 -4.96 -11.69
C GLN A 52 24.30 -5.98 -11.63
N PHE A 53 23.64 -6.06 -10.47
CA PHE A 53 22.44 -6.87 -10.30
C PHE A 53 21.20 -5.98 -10.44
N PHE A 54 20.35 -6.28 -11.41
CA PHE A 54 19.06 -5.63 -11.62
C PHE A 54 17.96 -6.47 -11.01
N VAL A 55 17.24 -5.88 -10.08
CA VAL A 55 16.06 -6.46 -9.42
C VAL A 55 14.81 -5.68 -9.82
N PRO A 56 13.61 -6.24 -9.70
CA PRO A 56 12.38 -5.48 -9.88
C PRO A 56 12.33 -4.29 -8.93
N LYS A 57 11.85 -3.12 -9.40
CA LYS A 57 11.83 -1.87 -8.63
C LYS A 57 11.10 -1.97 -7.30
N TRP A 58 10.06 -2.77 -7.23
CA TRP A 58 9.33 -2.98 -5.98
C TRP A 58 10.18 -3.61 -4.87
N VAL A 59 11.20 -4.43 -5.22
CA VAL A 59 12.15 -4.98 -4.25
C VAL A 59 13.05 -3.90 -3.66
N GLU A 60 13.41 -2.90 -4.47
CA GLU A 60 14.18 -1.75 -3.99
C GLU A 60 13.40 -0.92 -2.97
N MET A 61 12.05 -0.85 -3.11
CA MET A 61 11.16 -0.12 -2.20
C MET A 61 10.95 -0.82 -0.86
N LEU A 62 11.27 -2.11 -0.75
CA LEU A 62 11.16 -2.84 0.51
C LEU A 62 12.07 -2.24 1.60
N PRO A 63 11.63 -2.24 2.86
CA PRO A 63 12.48 -1.87 3.99
C PRO A 63 13.79 -2.67 4.00
N ASN A 64 14.86 -2.08 4.53
CA ASN A 64 16.17 -2.74 4.51
C ASN A 64 16.26 -3.99 5.40
N ASP A 65 15.37 -4.12 6.37
CA ASP A 65 15.20 -5.24 7.28
C ASP A 65 14.21 -6.31 6.76
N HIS A 66 13.61 -6.08 5.60
CA HIS A 66 12.67 -7.03 5.02
C HIS A 66 13.35 -8.36 4.67
N GLU A 67 12.76 -9.48 5.09
CA GLU A 67 13.31 -10.84 4.97
C GLU A 67 13.74 -11.22 3.54
N LEU A 68 12.89 -10.90 2.54
CA LEU A 68 13.20 -11.15 1.13
C LEU A 68 14.46 -10.41 0.69
N LYS A 69 14.59 -9.12 1.05
CA LYS A 69 15.73 -8.28 0.67
C LYS A 69 17.02 -8.77 1.32
N LEU A 70 16.96 -9.16 2.60
CA LEU A 70 18.11 -9.70 3.31
C LEU A 70 18.58 -11.02 2.72
N LYS A 71 17.68 -11.97 2.47
CA LYS A 71 18.02 -13.26 1.84
C LYS A 71 18.59 -13.10 0.43
N LEU A 72 18.03 -12.16 -0.35
CA LEU A 72 18.53 -11.87 -1.69
C LEU A 72 19.96 -11.32 -1.64
N LEU A 73 20.21 -10.34 -0.78
CA LEU A 73 21.54 -9.74 -0.62
C LEU A 73 22.59 -10.75 -0.12
N GLU A 74 22.21 -11.66 0.77
CA GLU A 74 23.08 -12.72 1.25
C GLU A 74 23.49 -13.65 0.11
N GLN A 75 22.53 -14.12 -0.69
CA GLN A 75 22.83 -14.99 -1.83
C GLN A 75 23.68 -14.29 -2.90
N ILE A 76 23.38 -13.00 -3.19
CA ILE A 76 24.21 -12.22 -4.11
C ILE A 76 25.65 -12.14 -3.60
N ARG A 77 25.86 -11.86 -2.30
CA ARG A 77 27.20 -11.80 -1.70
C ARG A 77 27.95 -13.11 -1.80
N GLU A 78 27.27 -14.24 -1.63
CA GLU A 78 27.88 -15.56 -1.78
C GLU A 78 28.27 -15.85 -3.22
N GLN A 79 27.46 -15.49 -4.19
CA GLN A 79 27.76 -15.66 -5.61
C GLN A 79 28.93 -14.77 -6.04
N MET A 80 29.00 -13.52 -5.59
CA MET A 80 30.10 -12.60 -5.91
C MET A 80 31.47 -13.16 -5.55
N LYS A 81 31.59 -13.97 -4.48
CA LYS A 81 32.85 -14.62 -4.08
C LYS A 81 33.38 -15.59 -5.13
N LYS A 82 32.51 -16.13 -5.98
CA LYS A 82 32.85 -17.11 -7.03
C LYS A 82 33.14 -16.47 -8.39
N LEU A 83 32.68 -15.24 -8.61
CA LEU A 83 32.69 -14.54 -9.90
C LEU A 83 33.87 -13.57 -10.01
N LEU A 84 35.08 -14.06 -9.83
CA LEU A 84 36.29 -13.22 -9.79
C LEU A 84 36.84 -12.87 -11.19
N HIS A 85 36.68 -13.77 -12.18
CA HIS A 85 37.19 -13.59 -13.54
C HIS A 85 36.05 -13.74 -14.55
N ILE A 86 36.19 -13.10 -15.71
CA ILE A 86 35.17 -13.12 -16.77
C ILE A 86 34.88 -14.56 -17.23
N LYS A 87 35.89 -15.43 -17.27
CA LYS A 87 35.72 -16.87 -17.61
C LYS A 87 34.78 -17.61 -16.68
N ASN A 88 34.65 -17.15 -15.44
CA ASN A 88 33.79 -17.80 -14.44
C ASN A 88 32.32 -17.38 -14.59
N ILE A 89 32.02 -16.42 -15.50
CA ILE A 89 30.68 -15.90 -15.69
C ILE A 89 30.03 -16.60 -16.88
N THR A 90 29.25 -17.61 -16.57
CA THR A 90 28.40 -18.34 -17.52
C THR A 90 26.95 -18.30 -17.03
N ARG A 91 26.00 -18.61 -17.90
CA ARG A 91 24.60 -18.72 -17.49
C ARG A 91 24.37 -19.71 -16.34
N GLU A 92 25.22 -20.71 -16.25
CA GLU A 92 25.12 -21.78 -15.24
C GLU A 92 25.84 -21.42 -13.92
N SER A 93 26.77 -20.46 -13.96
CA SER A 93 27.59 -20.10 -12.78
C SER A 93 26.85 -19.17 -11.80
N VAL A 94 25.86 -18.43 -12.27
CA VAL A 94 25.09 -17.51 -11.43
C VAL A 94 23.74 -18.16 -11.11
N GLN A 95 23.69 -18.90 -10.01
CA GLN A 95 22.47 -19.56 -9.55
C GLN A 95 22.05 -19.00 -8.19
N LEU A 96 20.86 -18.44 -8.11
CA LEU A 96 20.22 -18.06 -6.85
C LEU A 96 19.14 -19.10 -6.53
N THR A 97 19.26 -19.73 -5.37
CA THR A 97 18.39 -20.85 -4.96
C THR A 97 17.22 -20.44 -4.08
N ALA A 98 17.01 -19.12 -3.89
CA ALA A 98 15.91 -18.63 -3.06
C ALA A 98 14.55 -18.97 -3.70
N PRO A 99 13.54 -19.38 -2.91
CA PRO A 99 12.23 -19.82 -3.43
C PRO A 99 11.48 -18.73 -4.16
N PHE A 100 11.78 -17.47 -3.86
CA PHE A 100 11.18 -16.31 -4.51
C PHE A 100 11.83 -15.95 -5.86
N VAL A 101 13.01 -16.48 -6.17
CA VAL A 101 13.68 -16.24 -7.46
C VAL A 101 13.04 -17.13 -8.51
N GLN A 102 12.61 -16.54 -9.62
CA GLN A 102 12.08 -17.25 -10.78
C GLN A 102 13.18 -17.63 -11.74
N ASP A 103 14.03 -16.67 -12.10
CA ASP A 103 15.12 -16.85 -13.05
C ASP A 103 16.23 -15.82 -12.82
N VAL A 104 17.44 -16.14 -13.31
CA VAL A 104 18.61 -15.25 -13.28
C VAL A 104 19.15 -15.16 -14.70
N LEU A 105 19.03 -13.99 -15.29
CA LEU A 105 19.42 -13.74 -16.67
C LEU A 105 20.74 -12.97 -16.75
N LEU A 106 21.73 -13.55 -17.42
CA LEU A 106 22.95 -12.87 -17.80
C LEU A 106 22.67 -12.03 -19.03
N GLU A 107 22.51 -10.70 -18.86
CA GLU A 107 22.14 -9.78 -19.96
C GLU A 107 23.34 -9.37 -20.82
N GLU A 108 24.44 -9.02 -20.18
CA GLU A 108 25.60 -8.49 -20.87
C GLU A 108 26.90 -8.83 -20.12
N VAL A 109 27.92 -9.22 -20.90
CA VAL A 109 29.29 -9.34 -20.43
C VAL A 109 30.18 -8.51 -21.33
N SER A 110 30.66 -7.38 -20.83
CA SER A 110 31.56 -6.49 -21.56
C SER A 110 33.01 -6.92 -21.35
N LEU A 111 33.59 -7.61 -22.32
CA LEU A 111 34.99 -8.07 -22.26
C LEU A 111 36.00 -6.91 -22.19
N SER A 112 35.66 -5.76 -22.79
CA SER A 112 36.56 -4.60 -22.85
C SER A 112 36.61 -3.83 -21.53
N SER A 113 35.53 -3.80 -20.76
CA SER A 113 35.42 -3.04 -19.51
C SER A 113 35.38 -3.91 -18.27
N GLY A 114 35.25 -5.23 -18.41
CA GLY A 114 35.09 -6.16 -17.29
C GLY A 114 33.75 -6.00 -16.54
N LYS A 115 32.74 -5.39 -17.18
CA LYS A 115 31.42 -5.16 -16.57
C LYS A 115 30.46 -6.25 -16.94
N VAL A 116 29.63 -6.65 -15.97
CA VAL A 116 28.64 -7.72 -16.10
C VAL A 116 27.30 -7.21 -15.63
N ARG A 117 26.23 -7.49 -16.41
CA ARG A 117 24.86 -7.19 -16.04
C ARG A 117 24.06 -8.47 -15.86
N ILE A 118 23.47 -8.60 -14.69
CA ILE A 118 22.68 -9.76 -14.30
C ILE A 118 21.30 -9.27 -13.87
N ARG A 119 20.25 -9.79 -14.49
CA ARG A 119 18.87 -9.51 -14.12
C ARG A 119 18.30 -10.66 -13.32
N ILE A 120 17.74 -10.33 -12.16
CA ILE A 120 17.06 -11.29 -11.28
C ILE A 120 15.57 -11.11 -11.48
N GLN A 121 14.89 -12.18 -11.88
CA GLN A 121 13.43 -12.22 -11.96
C GLN A 121 12.88 -12.85 -10.69
N ILE A 122 11.89 -12.20 -10.10
CA ILE A 122 11.22 -12.67 -8.89
C ILE A 122 9.81 -13.10 -9.27
N ARG A 123 9.32 -14.16 -8.66
CA ARG A 123 7.99 -14.71 -8.92
C ARG A 123 6.91 -13.71 -8.55
N ASP A 124 5.89 -13.59 -9.38
CA ASP A 124 4.80 -12.63 -9.21
C ASP A 124 4.01 -12.83 -7.90
N GLU A 125 3.95 -14.05 -7.38
CA GLU A 125 3.33 -14.35 -6.08
C GLU A 125 3.90 -13.50 -4.95
N TYR A 126 5.20 -13.23 -4.96
CA TYR A 126 5.86 -12.40 -3.94
C TYR A 126 5.56 -10.91 -4.12
N TYR A 127 5.33 -10.47 -5.34
CA TYR A 127 4.87 -9.11 -5.62
C TYR A 127 3.47 -8.86 -5.05
N TYR A 128 2.51 -9.76 -5.32
CA TYR A 128 1.15 -9.63 -4.78
C TYR A 128 1.10 -9.79 -3.27
N ARG A 129 1.92 -10.69 -2.71
CA ARG A 129 2.04 -10.80 -1.25
C ARG A 129 2.52 -9.49 -0.62
N MET A 130 3.56 -8.88 -1.18
CA MET A 130 4.06 -7.59 -0.71
C MET A 130 2.98 -6.49 -0.80
N LEU A 131 2.24 -6.43 -1.91
CA LEU A 131 1.12 -5.49 -2.05
C LEU A 131 0.06 -5.72 -0.98
N SER A 132 -0.28 -6.98 -0.69
CA SER A 132 -1.25 -7.35 0.34
C SER A 132 -0.78 -6.93 1.74
N GLU A 133 0.48 -7.17 2.07
CA GLU A 133 1.08 -6.79 3.35
C GLU A 133 1.11 -5.26 3.53
N MET A 134 1.46 -4.50 2.49
CA MET A 134 1.53 -3.04 2.57
C MET A 134 0.16 -2.36 2.59
N SER A 135 -0.81 -2.89 1.86
CA SER A 135 -2.14 -2.28 1.72
C SER A 135 -3.14 -2.77 2.77
N GLY A 136 -2.89 -3.93 3.38
CA GLY A 136 -3.87 -4.64 4.22
C GLY A 136 -5.03 -5.25 3.41
N ILE A 137 -4.95 -5.26 2.08
CA ILE A 137 -5.96 -5.79 1.17
C ILE A 137 -5.39 -7.04 0.51
N GLN A 138 -6.10 -8.17 0.57
CA GLN A 138 -5.65 -9.41 -0.03
C GLN A 138 -5.66 -9.31 -1.56
N MET A 139 -4.51 -9.56 -2.17
CA MET A 139 -4.30 -9.58 -3.62
C MET A 139 -3.39 -10.76 -3.97
N GLU A 140 -3.80 -11.57 -4.94
CA GLU A 140 -3.05 -12.76 -5.38
C GLU A 140 -2.77 -12.74 -6.88
N THR A 141 -3.56 -11.97 -7.63
CA THR A 141 -3.51 -11.91 -9.07
C THR A 141 -3.54 -10.48 -9.61
N GLU A 142 -3.17 -10.31 -10.88
CA GLU A 142 -3.31 -9.04 -11.59
C GLU A 142 -4.77 -8.57 -11.64
N TYR A 143 -5.71 -9.52 -11.72
CA TYR A 143 -7.14 -9.21 -11.68
C TYR A 143 -7.53 -8.54 -10.36
N ASP A 144 -7.09 -9.09 -9.22
CA ASP A 144 -7.38 -8.54 -7.88
C ASP A 144 -6.80 -7.14 -7.75
N LEU A 145 -5.58 -6.93 -8.25
CA LEU A 145 -4.94 -5.61 -8.26
C LEU A 145 -5.78 -4.59 -9.05
N ILE A 146 -6.18 -4.93 -10.27
CA ILE A 146 -6.97 -4.05 -11.13
C ILE A 146 -8.35 -3.78 -10.51
N HIS A 147 -8.98 -4.81 -9.94
CA HIS A 147 -10.28 -4.68 -9.27
C HIS A 147 -10.19 -3.74 -8.07
N THR A 148 -9.22 -3.98 -7.19
CA THR A 148 -8.97 -3.14 -6.01
C THR A 148 -8.68 -1.68 -6.41
N MET A 149 -7.86 -1.46 -7.44
CA MET A 149 -7.58 -0.11 -7.94
C MET A 149 -8.83 0.60 -8.44
N LYS A 150 -9.76 -0.11 -9.11
CA LYS A 150 -11.04 0.45 -9.55
C LYS A 150 -11.94 0.82 -8.37
N GLU A 151 -12.03 -0.05 -7.37
CA GLU A 151 -12.80 0.21 -6.15
C GLU A 151 -12.25 1.41 -5.39
N LEU A 152 -10.93 1.45 -5.18
CA LEU A 152 -10.26 2.57 -4.51
C LEU A 152 -10.43 3.89 -5.29
N ALA A 153 -10.40 3.84 -6.63
CA ALA A 153 -10.64 5.02 -7.46
C ALA A 153 -12.06 5.55 -7.28
N ALA A 154 -13.07 4.66 -7.28
CA ALA A 154 -14.47 5.03 -7.05
C ALA A 154 -14.68 5.58 -5.62
N MET A 155 -14.11 4.92 -4.62
CA MET A 155 -14.17 5.42 -3.22
C MET A 155 -13.47 6.78 -3.08
N LYS A 156 -12.32 6.97 -3.72
CA LYS A 156 -11.61 8.25 -3.70
C LYS A 156 -12.45 9.38 -4.31
N GLU A 157 -13.11 9.12 -5.42
CA GLU A 157 -13.99 10.11 -6.05
C GLU A 157 -15.11 10.57 -5.11
N GLN A 158 -15.76 9.61 -4.43
CA GLN A 158 -16.78 9.93 -3.43
C GLN A 158 -16.19 10.65 -2.21
N TYR A 159 -15.01 10.20 -1.72
CA TYR A 159 -14.37 10.82 -0.56
C TYR A 159 -13.95 12.26 -0.80
N VAL A 160 -13.40 12.56 -1.99
CA VAL A 160 -12.99 13.94 -2.34
C VAL A 160 -14.16 14.91 -2.25
N LYS A 161 -15.38 14.50 -2.63
CA LYS A 161 -16.59 15.34 -2.56
C LYS A 161 -16.95 15.73 -1.11
N VAL A 162 -16.67 14.85 -0.15
CA VAL A 162 -17.05 15.06 1.26
C VAL A 162 -15.90 15.45 2.16
N GLN A 163 -14.66 15.36 1.69
CA GLN A 163 -13.44 15.55 2.49
C GLN A 163 -13.43 16.90 3.22
N ALA A 164 -13.65 18.00 2.50
CA ALA A 164 -13.63 19.34 3.09
C ALA A 164 -14.72 19.52 4.17
N ALA A 165 -15.91 18.92 3.95
CA ALA A 165 -16.98 18.95 4.93
C ALA A 165 -16.62 18.14 6.18
N LEU A 166 -15.96 16.95 6.02
CA LEU A 166 -15.49 16.15 7.14
C LEU A 166 -14.40 16.85 7.96
N GLU A 167 -13.47 17.54 7.31
CA GLU A 167 -12.43 18.34 7.98
C GLU A 167 -13.08 19.48 8.79
N SER A 168 -14.03 20.21 8.20
CA SER A 168 -14.80 21.26 8.91
C SER A 168 -15.57 20.70 10.11
N VAL A 169 -16.18 19.52 10.00
CA VAL A 169 -16.85 18.85 11.13
C VAL A 169 -15.90 18.53 12.26
N ARG A 170 -14.66 18.09 11.94
CA ARG A 170 -13.64 17.79 12.97
C ARG A 170 -13.23 19.04 13.73
N GLU A 171 -13.07 20.16 13.03
CA GLU A 171 -12.58 21.42 13.59
C GLU A 171 -13.69 22.21 14.32
N SER A 172 -14.83 22.41 13.67
CA SER A 172 -15.91 23.29 14.13
C SER A 172 -17.18 22.58 14.60
N GLY A 173 -17.28 21.28 14.37
CA GLY A 173 -18.49 20.51 14.64
C GLY A 173 -19.54 20.59 13.53
N TYR A 174 -19.28 21.34 12.44
CA TYR A 174 -20.22 21.51 11.34
C TYR A 174 -19.51 21.57 9.99
N GLY A 175 -20.04 20.87 8.99
CA GLY A 175 -19.51 20.84 7.62
C GLY A 175 -20.61 20.77 6.57
N VAL A 176 -20.35 21.32 5.40
CA VAL A 176 -21.31 21.36 4.29
C VAL A 176 -20.63 20.84 3.02
N VAL A 177 -21.28 19.89 2.35
CA VAL A 177 -20.92 19.49 0.99
C VAL A 177 -21.68 20.37 0.02
N VAL A 178 -20.94 21.13 -0.78
CA VAL A 178 -21.50 22.01 -1.79
C VAL A 178 -21.93 21.18 -3.01
N PRO A 179 -23.13 21.42 -3.58
CA PRO A 179 -23.60 20.69 -4.77
C PRO A 179 -22.73 20.94 -5.99
N GLU A 180 -22.62 19.95 -6.86
CA GLU A 180 -21.98 20.09 -8.17
C GLU A 180 -22.92 20.83 -9.16
N LEU A 181 -22.33 21.43 -10.19
CA LEU A 181 -23.13 22.16 -11.22
C LEU A 181 -24.21 21.29 -11.87
N GLY A 182 -23.95 19.98 -12.02
CA GLY A 182 -24.91 19.02 -12.57
C GLY A 182 -26.12 18.74 -11.68
N GLU A 183 -26.02 19.02 -10.38
CA GLU A 183 -27.09 18.84 -9.39
C GLU A 183 -27.97 20.08 -9.24
N ILE A 184 -27.57 21.22 -9.84
CA ILE A 184 -28.28 22.47 -9.77
C ILE A 184 -29.37 22.50 -10.84
N GLN A 185 -30.63 22.58 -10.41
CA GLN A 185 -31.79 22.76 -11.27
C GLN A 185 -32.13 24.21 -11.35
N ILE A 186 -32.22 24.76 -12.56
CA ILE A 186 -32.61 26.14 -12.80
C ILE A 186 -34.08 26.15 -13.26
N GLU A 187 -34.91 26.93 -12.55
CA GLU A 187 -36.30 27.15 -12.95
C GLU A 187 -36.37 28.14 -14.13
N GLU A 188 -37.47 28.11 -14.88
CA GLU A 188 -37.66 29.06 -15.99
C GLU A 188 -37.55 30.52 -15.50
N PRO A 189 -36.75 31.35 -16.18
CA PRO A 189 -36.59 32.75 -15.82
C PRO A 189 -37.92 33.50 -15.91
N SER A 190 -38.22 34.34 -14.91
CA SER A 190 -39.44 35.13 -14.85
C SER A 190 -39.14 36.63 -14.80
N VAL A 191 -39.98 37.42 -15.43
CA VAL A 191 -39.86 38.90 -15.37
C VAL A 191 -40.34 39.40 -14.02
N ILE A 192 -39.55 40.25 -13.37
CA ILE A 192 -39.95 40.94 -12.14
C ILE A 192 -39.97 42.45 -12.36
N ARG A 193 -40.85 43.14 -11.64
CA ARG A 193 -40.94 44.60 -11.62
C ARG A 193 -40.56 45.13 -10.24
N GLN A 194 -39.62 46.05 -10.21
CA GLN A 194 -39.21 46.73 -8.99
C GLN A 194 -39.33 48.25 -9.18
N GLY A 195 -40.42 48.81 -8.70
CA GLY A 195 -40.79 50.20 -8.97
C GLY A 195 -41.07 50.42 -10.47
N SER A 196 -40.34 51.34 -11.12
CA SER A 196 -40.42 51.62 -12.55
C SER A 196 -39.51 50.77 -13.45
N LYS A 197 -38.70 49.87 -12.86
CA LYS A 197 -37.73 49.08 -13.60
C LYS A 197 -38.19 47.61 -13.71
N TYR A 198 -37.78 46.95 -14.78
CA TYR A 198 -38.00 45.52 -15.01
C TYR A 198 -36.68 44.79 -14.88
N GLY A 199 -36.72 43.60 -14.32
CA GLY A 199 -35.58 42.69 -14.18
C GLY A 199 -35.97 41.25 -14.50
N VAL A 200 -34.98 40.36 -14.52
CA VAL A 200 -35.19 38.91 -14.68
C VAL A 200 -34.87 38.24 -13.37
N ARG A 201 -35.77 37.38 -12.91
CA ARG A 201 -35.57 36.52 -11.75
C ARG A 201 -35.21 35.12 -12.24
N ILE A 202 -34.05 34.61 -11.81
CA ILE A 202 -33.64 33.26 -12.01
C ILE A 202 -33.65 32.57 -10.64
N LYS A 203 -34.40 31.49 -10.52
CA LYS A 203 -34.39 30.63 -9.31
C LYS A 203 -33.66 29.35 -9.62
N SER A 204 -32.91 28.89 -8.64
CA SER A 204 -32.24 27.58 -8.70
C SER A 204 -32.56 26.78 -7.44
N LYS A 205 -32.59 25.47 -7.59
CA LYS A 205 -32.69 24.49 -6.50
C LYS A 205 -31.53 23.53 -6.63
N SER A 206 -30.88 23.22 -5.51
CA SER A 206 -29.79 22.27 -5.45
C SER A 206 -29.81 21.53 -4.11
N PRO A 207 -29.48 20.23 -4.07
CA PRO A 207 -29.29 19.53 -2.83
C PRO A 207 -28.00 20.00 -2.15
N SER A 208 -27.97 20.00 -0.81
CA SER A 208 -26.75 20.18 -0.03
C SER A 208 -26.72 19.12 1.08
N ILE A 209 -25.53 18.64 1.43
CA ILE A 209 -25.37 17.69 2.53
C ILE A 209 -24.76 18.43 3.72
N HIS A 210 -25.42 18.35 4.87
CA HIS A 210 -24.96 18.97 6.11
C HIS A 210 -24.53 17.90 7.08
N MET A 211 -23.32 18.01 7.59
CA MET A 211 -22.72 17.10 8.57
C MET A 211 -22.58 17.82 9.90
N ILE A 212 -23.07 17.20 10.98
CA ILE A 212 -23.09 17.79 12.31
C ILE A 212 -22.47 16.80 13.29
N LYS A 213 -21.53 17.28 14.10
CA LYS A 213 -20.97 16.52 15.24
C LYS A 213 -21.78 16.81 16.49
N ALA A 214 -22.47 15.80 17.01
CA ALA A 214 -23.25 15.89 18.23
C ALA A 214 -22.64 14.98 19.32
N ASN A 215 -22.69 15.42 20.57
CA ASN A 215 -22.31 14.60 21.72
C ASN A 215 -23.51 13.76 22.15
N ILE A 216 -23.29 12.47 22.35
CA ILE A 216 -24.30 11.54 22.83
C ILE A 216 -23.95 11.18 24.27
N GLU A 217 -24.89 11.44 25.18
CA GLU A 217 -24.80 11.04 26.57
C GLU A 217 -25.56 9.72 26.76
N THR A 218 -24.93 8.72 27.37
CA THR A 218 -25.56 7.43 27.66
C THR A 218 -25.42 7.14 29.14
N GLU A 219 -26.51 6.80 29.76
CA GLU A 219 -26.57 6.37 31.13
C GLU A 219 -26.85 4.84 31.15
N ILE A 220 -26.03 4.12 31.93
CA ILE A 220 -26.21 2.69 32.15
C ILE A 220 -26.54 2.53 33.63
N ALA A 221 -27.74 2.08 33.94
CA ALA A 221 -28.21 1.83 35.29
C ALA A 221 -28.53 0.35 35.49
N PRO A 222 -27.54 -0.52 35.76
CA PRO A 222 -27.79 -1.92 36.06
C PRO A 222 -28.55 -2.03 37.37
N ILE A 223 -29.73 -2.62 37.35
CA ILE A 223 -30.60 -2.76 38.51
C ILE A 223 -30.18 -4.01 39.29
N VAL A 224 -29.89 -3.84 40.58
CA VAL A 224 -29.60 -4.88 41.56
C VAL A 224 -30.71 -4.93 42.67
N GLY A 225 -30.79 -6.02 43.41
CA GLY A 225 -31.93 -6.25 44.30
C GLY A 225 -31.90 -5.42 45.59
N THR A 226 -30.71 -5.06 46.12
CA THR A 226 -30.55 -4.35 47.40
C THR A 226 -29.52 -3.24 47.34
N GLU A 227 -29.64 -2.26 48.24
CA GLU A 227 -28.67 -1.16 48.34
C GLU A 227 -27.24 -1.67 48.61
N GLN A 228 -27.09 -2.74 49.41
CA GLN A 228 -25.79 -3.32 49.69
C GLN A 228 -25.17 -3.91 48.44
N GLN A 229 -25.94 -4.64 47.61
CA GLN A 229 -25.47 -5.19 46.33
C GLN A 229 -25.05 -4.07 45.36
N ALA A 230 -25.74 -2.91 45.39
CA ALA A 230 -25.34 -1.77 44.57
C ALA A 230 -24.00 -1.19 45.01
N LYS A 231 -23.76 -1.09 46.34
CA LYS A 231 -22.48 -0.65 46.91
C LYS A 231 -21.34 -1.62 46.58
N ASP A 232 -21.60 -2.92 46.70
CA ASP A 232 -20.64 -3.98 46.34
C ASP A 232 -20.26 -3.93 44.86
N LEU A 233 -21.24 -3.68 44.00
CA LEU A 233 -20.99 -3.52 42.54
C LEU A 233 -20.13 -2.29 42.22
N ILE A 234 -20.40 -1.14 42.90
CA ILE A 234 -19.58 0.08 42.75
C ILE A 234 -18.13 -0.20 43.21
N GLN A 235 -17.97 -0.87 44.35
CA GLN A 235 -16.66 -1.26 44.85
C GLN A 235 -15.94 -2.19 43.88
N TYR A 236 -16.62 -3.20 43.32
CA TYR A 236 -16.06 -4.13 42.36
C TYR A 236 -15.56 -3.42 41.08
N ILE A 237 -16.34 -2.47 40.52
CA ILE A 237 -15.94 -1.67 39.37
C ILE A 237 -14.71 -0.79 39.71
N GLY A 238 -14.70 -0.20 40.90
CA GLY A 238 -13.56 0.65 41.37
C GLY A 238 -12.28 -0.15 41.57
N GLU A 239 -12.38 -1.36 42.11
CA GLU A 239 -11.23 -2.25 42.37
C GLU A 239 -10.61 -2.79 41.04
N SER A 240 -11.42 -3.04 40.05
CA SER A 240 -10.93 -3.47 38.72
C SER A 240 -9.99 -2.42 38.13
N GLY A 241 -10.32 -1.14 38.26
CA GLY A 241 -9.44 -0.04 37.82
C GLY A 241 -8.12 0.06 38.61
N GLN A 242 -8.11 -0.34 39.91
CA GLN A 242 -6.90 -0.34 40.72
C GLN A 242 -5.97 -1.53 40.46
N ARG A 243 -6.50 -2.64 39.97
CA ARG A 243 -5.72 -3.84 39.55
C ARG A 243 -5.04 -3.70 38.18
N GLY A 244 -5.17 -2.54 37.52
CA GLY A 244 -4.59 -2.31 36.20
C GLY A 244 -5.41 -2.92 35.06
N GLU A 245 -6.59 -3.46 35.34
CA GLU A 245 -7.57 -3.88 34.32
C GLU A 245 -8.32 -2.64 33.83
N SER A 246 -8.60 -2.60 32.53
CA SER A 246 -9.41 -1.51 31.97
C SER A 246 -10.83 -1.59 32.52
N ILE A 247 -11.35 -0.49 33.07
CA ILE A 247 -12.76 -0.40 33.53
C ILE A 247 -13.74 -0.89 32.44
N TRP A 248 -13.38 -0.68 31.18
CA TRP A 248 -14.15 -1.10 30.01
C TRP A 248 -14.34 -2.63 29.90
N GLU A 249 -13.35 -3.40 30.37
CA GLU A 249 -13.35 -4.86 30.32
C GLU A 249 -14.12 -5.49 31.51
N THR A 250 -14.43 -4.69 32.53
CA THR A 250 -15.16 -5.16 33.74
C THR A 250 -16.53 -5.72 33.33
N ASN A 251 -16.79 -6.96 33.71
CA ASN A 251 -18.02 -7.67 33.37
C ASN A 251 -19.14 -7.39 34.39
N ILE A 252 -20.27 -6.94 33.89
CA ILE A 252 -21.49 -6.71 34.67
C ILE A 252 -22.63 -7.54 34.05
N PHE A 253 -23.12 -8.53 34.79
CA PHE A 253 -24.21 -9.41 34.35
C PHE A 253 -23.96 -10.10 32.99
N GLY A 254 -22.73 -10.52 32.72
CA GLY A 254 -22.37 -11.25 31.51
C GLY A 254 -22.03 -10.39 30.30
N LYS A 255 -22.00 -9.06 30.44
CA LYS A 255 -21.51 -8.12 29.43
C LYS A 255 -20.45 -7.21 30.01
N SER A 256 -19.46 -6.83 29.22
CA SER A 256 -18.49 -5.81 29.61
C SER A 256 -19.13 -4.41 29.66
N ILE A 257 -18.57 -3.51 30.46
CA ILE A 257 -19.01 -2.10 30.49
C ILE A 257 -18.94 -1.51 29.08
N GLU A 258 -17.91 -1.81 28.31
CA GLU A 258 -17.78 -1.40 26.92
C GLU A 258 -18.99 -1.83 26.07
N GLN A 259 -19.37 -3.10 26.16
CA GLN A 259 -20.52 -3.61 25.41
C GLN A 259 -21.83 -2.92 25.83
N LEU A 260 -22.03 -2.71 27.13
CA LEU A 260 -23.21 -2.02 27.64
C LEU A 260 -23.30 -0.58 27.16
N VAL A 261 -22.16 0.15 27.16
CA VAL A 261 -22.09 1.54 26.65
C VAL A 261 -22.36 1.56 25.14
N GLN A 262 -21.73 0.67 24.37
CA GLN A 262 -21.94 0.58 22.93
C GLN A 262 -23.40 0.25 22.59
N ASP A 263 -24.02 -0.70 23.29
CA ASP A 263 -25.44 -1.04 23.12
C ASP A 263 -26.34 0.17 23.42
N GLY A 264 -26.05 0.92 24.50
CA GLY A 264 -26.77 2.13 24.88
C GLY A 264 -26.65 3.24 23.84
N ILE A 265 -25.45 3.52 23.34
CA ILE A 265 -25.21 4.48 22.26
C ILE A 265 -25.95 4.06 20.99
N ARG A 266 -25.80 2.78 20.59
CA ARG A 266 -26.47 2.26 19.40
C ARG A 266 -27.99 2.40 19.51
N SER A 267 -28.56 2.06 20.66
CA SER A 267 -30.01 2.21 20.90
C SER A 267 -30.48 3.65 20.72
N LYS A 268 -29.74 4.64 21.27
CA LYS A 268 -30.08 6.06 21.10
C LYS A 268 -29.98 6.52 19.65
N LEU A 269 -28.94 6.09 18.94
CA LEU A 269 -28.75 6.47 17.52
C LEU A 269 -29.85 5.87 16.61
N THR A 270 -30.27 4.63 16.88
CA THR A 270 -31.33 3.95 16.11
C THR A 270 -32.74 4.36 16.51
N SER A 271 -32.91 5.04 17.66
CA SER A 271 -34.21 5.51 18.12
C SER A 271 -34.70 6.80 17.44
N ILE A 272 -33.86 7.46 16.64
CA ILE A 272 -34.27 8.60 15.83
C ILE A 272 -35.12 8.08 14.67
N GLY A 273 -36.45 8.09 14.89
CA GLY A 273 -37.43 7.60 13.90
C GLY A 273 -37.50 8.51 12.66
N GLU A 274 -38.12 7.97 11.60
CA GLU A 274 -38.27 8.66 10.30
C GLU A 274 -38.93 10.05 10.44
N GLU A 275 -39.89 10.19 11.32
CA GLU A 275 -40.57 11.45 11.58
C GLU A 275 -39.62 12.52 12.15
N SER A 276 -38.76 12.14 13.08
CA SER A 276 -37.73 13.03 13.66
C SER A 276 -36.67 13.42 12.63
N GLN A 277 -36.27 12.47 11.77
CA GLN A 277 -35.33 12.73 10.68
C GLN A 277 -35.91 13.74 9.67
N SER A 278 -37.18 13.56 9.28
CA SER A 278 -37.88 14.48 8.38
C SER A 278 -37.99 15.87 8.98
N LYS A 279 -38.37 16.00 10.27
CA LYS A 279 -38.44 17.29 10.97
C LYS A 279 -37.09 18.00 11.03
N LEU A 280 -36.00 17.26 11.27
CA LEU A 280 -34.63 17.82 11.25
C LEU A 280 -34.24 18.30 9.86
N GLN A 281 -34.56 17.55 8.80
CA GLN A 281 -34.31 17.93 7.41
C GLN A 281 -35.07 19.19 7.02
N ASP A 282 -36.37 19.26 7.33
CA ASP A 282 -37.22 20.43 7.05
C ASP A 282 -36.73 21.70 7.79
N THR A 283 -36.27 21.49 9.03
CA THR A 283 -35.72 22.58 9.85
C THR A 283 -34.43 23.12 9.24
N MET A 284 -33.50 22.23 8.86
CA MET A 284 -32.25 22.62 8.20
C MET A 284 -32.53 23.32 6.87
N GLN A 285 -33.47 22.81 6.06
CA GLN A 285 -33.87 23.44 4.80
C GLN A 285 -34.41 24.86 5.01
N LYS A 286 -35.20 25.09 6.07
CA LYS A 286 -35.68 26.45 6.44
C LYS A 286 -34.53 27.35 6.88
N ILE A 287 -33.64 26.86 7.74
CA ILE A 287 -32.47 27.62 8.22
C ILE A 287 -31.59 28.09 7.05
N VAL A 288 -31.32 27.18 6.10
CA VAL A 288 -30.46 27.50 4.94
C VAL A 288 -31.11 28.45 3.97
N ASN A 289 -32.45 28.35 3.74
CA ASN A 289 -33.18 29.17 2.80
C ASN A 289 -33.63 30.52 3.38
N ASP A 290 -33.86 30.60 4.69
CA ASP A 290 -34.27 31.83 5.38
C ASP A 290 -33.04 32.62 5.84
N SER A 291 -32.34 33.23 4.89
CA SER A 291 -31.10 33.99 5.12
C SER A 291 -31.26 35.31 5.92
N LYS A 292 -32.32 35.49 6.70
CA LYS A 292 -32.59 36.72 7.45
C LYS A 292 -32.24 36.70 8.94
N GLY A 293 -31.40 35.74 9.40
CA GLY A 293 -30.90 35.78 10.78
C GLY A 293 -31.99 35.76 11.87
N GLY A 294 -33.06 35.00 11.65
CA GLY A 294 -34.13 34.83 12.63
C GLY A 294 -33.82 33.71 13.65
N MET A 295 -34.47 33.83 14.81
CA MET A 295 -34.47 32.76 15.82
C MET A 295 -35.20 31.54 15.25
N VAL A 296 -34.47 30.38 15.15
CA VAL A 296 -35.08 29.12 14.75
C VAL A 296 -35.45 28.37 16.01
N CYS A 297 -36.73 28.09 16.19
CA CYS A 297 -37.22 27.22 17.25
C CYS A 297 -37.41 25.80 16.68
N ILE A 298 -36.68 24.84 17.17
CA ILE A 298 -36.84 23.44 16.81
C ILE A 298 -37.66 22.76 17.93
N ILE A 299 -38.84 22.29 17.60
CA ILE A 299 -39.67 21.46 18.46
C ILE A 299 -39.60 20.04 17.88
N ILE A 300 -38.90 19.17 18.57
CA ILE A 300 -38.69 17.76 18.17
C ILE A 300 -39.77 16.92 18.85
#